data_dd2c7d1beb96ad4fa5d2f67cfadd27ae
#
_entry.id   dd2c7d1beb96ad4fa5d2f67cfadd27ae
#
_cell.length_a   1.000
_cell.length_b   1.000
_cell.length_c   1.000
_cell.angle_alpha   90.00
_cell.angle_beta   90.00
_cell.angle_gamma   90.00
#
_symmetry.space_group_name_H-M   'P 1'
#
loop_
_entity.id
_entity.type
_entity.pdbx_description
1 polymer ?
#
loop_
_entity_poly.entity_id
_entity_poly.type
_entity_poly.pdbx_seq_one_letter_code
_entity_poly.pdbx_strand_id
1 'polypeptide(L)'
;WPLWGTFSGIDVTDAGYSLGNYLTRKEGMWFFATFLANKAGAFLTLLPGGADLLAMNIKTALFVSAAALASYYALQRMIPGWMVFLGEVLAESVFWCPTVILYNVLSYVLLTFACLCLFRAVNGVPRKRIWYVAAGVFLGINVFVRFSNALQAVLILAVWLEGFWSSRSRRNVLRDTGACVLGYAAGVGGMLAWISLEYGFSTYLSAIGELFGIGGDYTFSDMLLTTLAAYRSALMWMLIMAACVIAGMFFFAMPVLREKKWRKRLLYMAGISVLLRFYWGRGAFTTNYRDYWCMFTFVMMFVILAMVLDLVGIAGGFRATTDERFLAALSLLLILILPFGSNNYTFPILLNLFLIAPFAIWMFRRIWQEFRRKERHFPWRCMAVALIGVVLVQGTLFHLFYSFRDGTDGTARTAAANLPRTQGVSTTPQNAEDLNGVYAYLVQEGLTGLPLVTYGDAPGLSYLLGMEPGLSTTWPDLASFPEDAFCRELQELGGVALAGHGDRLPVVILHTDEDHAYRDEELAALKGGRQEERKAVVLRNYLEECGYETGYQNEHYIVKRIPAAG
;
A
#
# COMPACT_ATOMS: atom_id res chain seq x y z
N TRP A 1 -18.07 -7.19 0.43
CA TRP A 1 -16.72 -7.77 0.32
C TRP A 1 -15.64 -6.82 0.87
N PRO A 2 -15.48 -5.58 0.40
CA PRO A 2 -14.40 -4.69 0.83
C PRO A 2 -14.47 -4.27 2.31
N LEU A 3 -15.63 -4.36 2.94
CA LEU A 3 -15.80 -4.08 4.37
C LEU A 3 -15.34 -5.24 5.27
N TRP A 4 -15.05 -6.39 4.68
CA TRP A 4 -14.55 -7.53 5.44
C TRP A 4 -13.10 -7.26 5.84
N GLY A 5 -12.79 -7.46 7.11
CA GLY A 5 -11.48 -7.15 7.69
C GLY A 5 -11.34 -5.74 8.26
N THR A 6 -12.28 -4.80 8.01
CA THR A 6 -12.20 -3.44 8.58
C THR A 6 -12.25 -3.40 10.11
N PHE A 7 -12.78 -4.44 10.74
CA PHE A 7 -12.88 -4.62 12.19
C PHE A 7 -11.70 -5.41 12.78
N SER A 8 -10.65 -5.66 12.00
CA SER A 8 -9.53 -6.50 12.42
C SER A 8 -8.20 -5.82 12.14
N GLY A 9 -7.35 -5.78 13.16
CA GLY A 9 -6.00 -5.26 13.09
C GLY A 9 -5.82 -3.86 13.68
N ILE A 10 -4.82 -3.73 14.55
CA ILE A 10 -4.37 -2.47 15.13
C ILE A 10 -2.90 -2.29 14.79
N ASP A 11 -2.63 -1.46 13.80
CA ASP A 11 -1.27 -1.09 13.41
C ASP A 11 -0.83 0.13 14.21
N VAL A 12 0.10 -0.07 15.12
CA VAL A 12 0.70 0.98 15.95
C VAL A 12 1.76 1.80 15.20
N THR A 13 2.14 1.37 13.98
CA THR A 13 3.17 1.99 13.16
C THR A 13 2.54 2.92 12.10
N ASP A 14 2.58 2.52 10.83
CA ASP A 14 2.22 3.35 9.67
C ASP A 14 0.78 3.88 9.69
N ALA A 15 -0.21 3.03 10.01
CA ALA A 15 -1.61 3.47 10.05
C ALA A 15 -1.85 4.41 11.23
N GLY A 16 -1.35 4.06 12.40
CA GLY A 16 -1.46 4.91 13.59
C GLY A 16 -0.75 6.25 13.42
N TYR A 17 0.43 6.26 12.80
CA TYR A 17 1.14 7.49 12.44
C TYR A 17 0.32 8.38 11.51
N SER A 18 -0.23 7.80 10.45
CA SER A 18 -1.04 8.53 9.49
C SER A 18 -2.30 9.13 10.14
N LEU A 19 -3.00 8.33 10.98
CA LEU A 19 -4.19 8.78 11.70
C LEU A 19 -3.88 9.90 12.70
N GLY A 20 -2.75 9.82 13.40
CA GLY A 20 -2.25 10.88 14.25
C GLY A 20 -2.04 12.18 13.48
N ASN A 21 -1.37 12.11 12.32
CA ASN A 21 -1.13 13.28 11.47
C ASN A 21 -2.41 13.92 10.92
N TYR A 22 -3.49 13.14 10.68
CA TYR A 22 -4.78 13.70 10.24
C TYR A 22 -5.45 14.54 11.33
N LEU A 23 -5.20 14.25 12.60
CA LEU A 23 -5.76 14.98 13.74
C LEU A 23 -4.92 16.18 14.16
N THR A 24 -3.61 16.00 14.32
CA THR A 24 -2.72 17.03 14.88
C THR A 24 -2.32 18.11 13.89
N ARG A 25 -2.32 17.80 12.58
CA ARG A 25 -2.01 18.75 11.49
C ARG A 25 -0.71 19.54 11.71
N LYS A 26 0.28 18.95 12.37
CA LYS A 26 1.58 19.60 12.56
C LYS A 26 2.26 19.84 11.22
N GLU A 27 2.58 21.09 10.93
CA GLU A 27 3.25 21.50 9.71
C GLU A 27 4.71 21.07 9.77
N GLY A 28 5.18 20.35 8.75
CA GLY A 28 6.54 19.88 8.65
C GLY A 28 6.74 19.14 7.32
N MET A 29 7.96 18.68 7.09
CA MET A 29 8.35 18.02 5.84
C MET A 29 7.37 16.89 5.46
N TRP A 30 7.03 15.99 6.38
CA TRP A 30 6.13 14.86 6.11
C TRP A 30 4.68 15.28 5.83
N PHE A 31 4.21 16.33 6.49
CA PHE A 31 2.89 16.88 6.21
C PHE A 31 2.80 17.36 4.76
N PHE A 32 3.79 18.11 4.28
CA PHE A 32 3.81 18.62 2.92
C PHE A 32 4.18 17.56 1.87
N ALA A 33 5.01 16.58 2.21
CA ALA A 33 5.36 15.47 1.32
C ALA A 33 4.15 14.59 0.95
N THR A 34 3.16 14.51 1.86
CA THR A 34 1.89 13.77 1.68
C THR A 34 0.67 14.67 1.86
N PHE A 35 0.77 15.93 1.45
CA PHE A 35 -0.17 17.01 1.72
C PHE A 35 -1.63 16.64 1.45
N LEU A 36 -1.92 16.17 0.23
CA LEU A 36 -3.30 15.86 -0.14
C LEU A 36 -3.86 14.67 0.64
N ALA A 37 -3.03 13.69 1.01
CA ALA A 37 -3.45 12.57 1.85
C ALA A 37 -3.80 13.05 3.28
N ASN A 38 -3.00 13.93 3.85
CA ASN A 38 -3.28 14.52 5.16
C ASN A 38 -4.55 15.36 5.15
N LYS A 39 -4.77 16.17 4.12
CA LYS A 39 -6.01 16.95 3.97
C LYS A 39 -7.24 16.06 3.75
N ALA A 40 -7.11 15.01 2.93
CA ALA A 40 -8.18 14.03 2.71
C ALA A 40 -8.49 13.26 4.00
N GLY A 41 -7.47 12.84 4.74
CA GLY A 41 -7.62 12.19 6.05
C GLY A 41 -8.33 13.09 7.05
N ALA A 42 -7.87 14.33 7.18
CA ALA A 42 -8.51 15.31 8.05
C ALA A 42 -9.98 15.56 7.66
N PHE A 43 -10.30 15.59 6.35
CA PHE A 43 -11.69 15.68 5.90
C PHE A 43 -12.51 14.43 6.29
N LEU A 44 -11.93 13.23 6.13
CA LEU A 44 -12.61 11.99 6.50
C LEU A 44 -12.91 11.92 8.01
N THR A 45 -12.08 12.51 8.86
CA THR A 45 -12.34 12.55 10.32
C THR A 45 -13.56 13.42 10.67
N LEU A 46 -14.02 14.31 9.79
CA LEU A 46 -15.22 15.12 9.99
C LEU A 46 -16.52 14.36 9.66
N LEU A 47 -16.43 13.25 8.97
CA LEU A 47 -17.59 12.42 8.60
C LEU A 47 -18.05 11.54 9.79
N PRO A 48 -19.30 11.01 9.75
CA PRO A 48 -19.83 10.14 10.81
C PRO A 48 -18.85 9.06 11.28
N GLY A 49 -18.76 8.84 12.59
CA GLY A 49 -17.79 7.97 13.23
C GLY A 49 -16.44 8.65 13.51
N GLY A 50 -16.28 9.92 13.13
CA GLY A 50 -15.11 10.72 13.49
C GLY A 50 -13.79 10.09 13.04
N ALA A 51 -12.81 10.15 13.93
CA ALA A 51 -11.47 9.59 13.75
C ALA A 51 -11.32 8.19 14.35
N ASP A 52 -12.38 7.49 14.72
CA ASP A 52 -12.28 6.14 15.25
C ASP A 52 -11.74 5.18 14.20
N LEU A 53 -10.89 4.24 14.62
CA LEU A 53 -10.17 3.34 13.73
C LEU A 53 -11.11 2.55 12.81
N LEU A 54 -12.19 1.97 13.37
CA LEU A 54 -13.20 1.25 12.58
C LEU A 54 -13.85 2.15 11.53
N ALA A 55 -14.22 3.36 11.93
CA ALA A 55 -14.86 4.31 11.01
C ALA A 55 -13.92 4.73 9.87
N MET A 56 -12.64 4.94 10.17
CA MET A 56 -11.62 5.27 9.17
C MET A 56 -11.35 4.08 8.24
N ASN A 57 -11.28 2.85 8.76
CA ASN A 57 -11.16 1.63 7.97
C ASN A 57 -12.33 1.49 6.99
N ILE A 58 -13.57 1.68 7.45
CA ILE A 58 -14.79 1.61 6.60
C ILE A 58 -14.74 2.68 5.51
N LYS A 59 -14.41 3.93 5.86
CA LYS A 59 -14.34 5.04 4.89
C LYS A 59 -13.30 4.75 3.81
N THR A 60 -12.14 4.22 4.19
CA THR A 60 -11.07 3.88 3.27
C THR A 60 -11.46 2.72 2.35
N ALA A 61 -12.09 1.66 2.89
CA ALA A 61 -12.60 0.54 2.09
C ALA A 61 -13.65 1.00 1.07
N LEU A 62 -14.56 1.89 1.44
CA LEU A 62 -15.54 2.48 0.52
C LEU A 62 -14.87 3.32 -0.57
N PHE A 63 -13.80 4.04 -0.24
CA PHE A 63 -13.04 4.82 -1.20
C PHE A 63 -12.31 3.95 -2.23
N VAL A 64 -11.69 2.84 -1.81
CA VAL A 64 -11.09 1.84 -2.70
C VAL A 64 -12.16 1.23 -3.61
N SER A 65 -13.31 0.86 -3.05
CA SER A 65 -14.44 0.30 -3.80
C SER A 65 -14.98 1.27 -4.85
N ALA A 66 -14.88 2.58 -4.63
CA ALA A 66 -15.25 3.57 -5.64
C ALA A 66 -14.35 3.48 -6.90
N ALA A 67 -13.06 3.19 -6.73
CA ALA A 67 -12.16 2.95 -7.87
C ALA A 67 -12.52 1.66 -8.61
N ALA A 68 -12.80 0.56 -7.89
CA ALA A 68 -13.27 -0.70 -8.48
C ALA A 68 -14.57 -0.52 -9.26
N LEU A 69 -15.55 0.19 -8.70
CA LEU A 69 -16.81 0.50 -9.40
C LEU A 69 -16.59 1.36 -10.65
N ALA A 70 -15.74 2.38 -10.56
CA ALA A 70 -15.41 3.22 -11.72
C ALA A 70 -14.76 2.41 -12.84
N SER A 71 -13.82 1.52 -12.48
CA SER A 71 -13.18 0.58 -13.39
C SER A 71 -14.21 -0.38 -14.01
N TYR A 72 -15.08 -0.96 -13.20
CA TYR A 72 -16.18 -1.81 -13.67
C TYR A 72 -17.02 -1.10 -14.73
N TYR A 73 -17.53 0.10 -14.45
CA TYR A 73 -18.37 0.85 -15.39
C TYR A 73 -17.64 1.30 -16.65
N ALA A 74 -16.34 1.53 -16.57
CA ALA A 74 -15.55 1.88 -17.74
C ALA A 74 -15.26 0.67 -18.63
N LEU A 75 -14.82 -0.45 -18.04
CA LEU A 75 -14.33 -1.62 -18.76
C LEU A 75 -15.43 -2.54 -19.27
N GLN A 76 -16.63 -2.59 -18.63
CA GLN A 76 -17.74 -3.45 -19.07
C GLN A 76 -18.25 -3.16 -20.51
N ARG A 77 -17.84 -2.03 -21.09
CA ARG A 77 -18.16 -1.69 -22.48
C ARG A 77 -17.37 -2.54 -23.49
N MET A 78 -16.20 -3.00 -23.08
CA MET A 78 -15.30 -3.80 -23.91
C MET A 78 -15.19 -5.24 -23.41
N ILE A 79 -15.16 -5.42 -22.09
CA ILE A 79 -15.00 -6.70 -21.42
C ILE A 79 -16.36 -7.11 -20.83
N PRO A 80 -16.79 -8.39 -20.95
CA PRO A 80 -18.04 -8.84 -20.32
C PRO A 80 -18.07 -8.52 -18.82
N GLY A 81 -19.17 -7.92 -18.34
CA GLY A 81 -19.28 -7.39 -16.98
C GLY A 81 -18.89 -8.38 -15.88
N TRP A 82 -19.25 -9.68 -16.00
CA TRP A 82 -18.87 -10.69 -15.01
C TRP A 82 -17.34 -10.92 -14.94
N MET A 83 -16.60 -10.71 -16.05
CA MET A 83 -15.13 -10.83 -16.05
C MET A 83 -14.49 -9.60 -15.41
N VAL A 84 -15.06 -8.42 -15.67
CA VAL A 84 -14.63 -7.20 -14.98
C VAL A 84 -14.88 -7.35 -13.50
N PHE A 85 -16.08 -7.74 -13.10
CA PHE A 85 -16.43 -7.98 -11.70
C PHE A 85 -15.46 -8.94 -11.00
N LEU A 86 -15.14 -10.07 -11.65
CA LEU A 86 -14.17 -11.03 -11.11
C LEU A 86 -12.77 -10.42 -10.97
N GLY A 87 -12.36 -9.59 -11.92
CA GLY A 87 -11.09 -8.86 -11.86
C GLY A 87 -11.04 -7.85 -10.73
N GLU A 88 -12.13 -7.11 -10.50
CA GLU A 88 -12.22 -6.14 -9.41
C GLU A 88 -12.22 -6.83 -8.03
N VAL A 89 -12.95 -7.94 -7.89
CA VAL A 89 -12.92 -8.73 -6.64
C VAL A 89 -11.50 -9.27 -6.38
N LEU A 90 -10.77 -9.68 -7.43
CA LEU A 90 -9.39 -10.09 -7.29
C LEU A 90 -8.50 -8.90 -6.88
N ALA A 91 -8.65 -7.74 -7.51
CA ALA A 91 -7.89 -6.55 -7.19
C ALA A 91 -8.09 -6.11 -5.72
N GLU A 92 -9.35 -6.07 -5.27
CA GLU A 92 -9.67 -5.75 -3.87
C GLU A 92 -9.19 -6.81 -2.88
N SER A 93 -9.22 -8.10 -3.27
CA SER A 93 -8.80 -9.19 -2.37
C SER A 93 -7.31 -9.19 -2.07
N VAL A 94 -6.48 -8.68 -2.97
CA VAL A 94 -5.03 -8.57 -2.78
C VAL A 94 -4.58 -7.16 -2.35
N PHE A 95 -5.51 -6.25 -2.17
CA PHE A 95 -5.24 -4.92 -1.63
C PHE A 95 -4.96 -5.04 -0.13
N TRP A 96 -3.69 -4.98 0.26
CA TRP A 96 -3.23 -5.33 1.59
C TRP A 96 -2.80 -4.17 2.46
N CYS A 97 -2.67 -2.99 1.88
CA CYS A 97 -2.18 -1.84 2.63
C CYS A 97 -3.02 -1.65 3.91
N PRO A 98 -2.41 -1.21 5.01
CA PRO A 98 -3.19 -0.76 6.16
C PRO A 98 -4.28 0.17 5.65
N THR A 99 -5.52 -0.13 6.00
CA THR A 99 -6.70 0.45 5.37
C THR A 99 -6.75 1.97 5.42
N VAL A 100 -6.03 2.58 6.36
CA VAL A 100 -6.04 4.03 6.61
C VAL A 100 -4.78 4.77 6.15
N ILE A 101 -3.81 4.12 5.51
CA ILE A 101 -2.66 4.82 4.91
C ILE A 101 -3.10 5.50 3.60
N LEU A 102 -3.67 6.68 3.72
CA LEU A 102 -4.30 7.36 2.61
C LEU A 102 -3.32 7.80 1.53
N TYR A 103 -2.05 8.06 1.83
CA TYR A 103 -1.09 8.42 0.79
C TYR A 103 -0.84 7.27 -0.21
N ASN A 104 -0.94 6.02 0.22
CA ASN A 104 -0.90 4.87 -0.69
C ASN A 104 -2.24 4.69 -1.40
N VAL A 105 -3.34 4.61 -0.63
CA VAL A 105 -4.69 4.37 -1.16
C VAL A 105 -5.09 5.45 -2.17
N LEU A 106 -4.94 6.72 -1.80
CA LEU A 106 -5.31 7.86 -2.63
C LEU A 106 -4.47 7.90 -3.92
N SER A 107 -3.16 7.61 -3.81
CA SER A 107 -2.27 7.51 -4.99
C SER A 107 -2.80 6.53 -6.02
N TYR A 108 -3.19 5.33 -5.60
CA TYR A 108 -3.65 4.29 -6.52
C TYR A 108 -5.05 4.55 -7.06
N VAL A 109 -5.94 5.13 -6.25
CA VAL A 109 -7.29 5.51 -6.69
C VAL A 109 -7.21 6.63 -7.74
N LEU A 110 -6.44 7.70 -7.50
CA LEU A 110 -6.26 8.79 -8.46
C LEU A 110 -5.59 8.31 -9.76
N LEU A 111 -4.60 7.43 -9.63
CA LEU A 111 -3.94 6.82 -10.78
C LEU A 111 -4.92 5.97 -11.61
N THR A 112 -5.76 5.18 -10.95
CA THR A 112 -6.83 4.42 -11.61
C THR A 112 -7.77 5.36 -12.37
N PHE A 113 -8.24 6.44 -11.74
CA PHE A 113 -9.07 7.44 -12.44
C PHE A 113 -8.37 8.09 -13.62
N ALA A 114 -7.08 8.41 -13.50
CA ALA A 114 -6.30 8.93 -14.63
C ALA A 114 -6.28 7.95 -15.82
N CYS A 115 -5.99 6.66 -15.55
CA CYS A 115 -6.00 5.61 -16.58
C CYS A 115 -7.39 5.41 -17.19
N LEU A 116 -8.45 5.43 -16.37
CA LEU A 116 -9.83 5.33 -16.88
C LEU A 116 -10.21 6.52 -17.75
N CYS A 117 -9.76 7.73 -17.41
CA CYS A 117 -9.95 8.92 -18.25
C CYS A 117 -9.20 8.78 -19.59
N LEU A 118 -7.94 8.30 -19.60
CA LEU A 118 -7.20 8.01 -20.82
C LEU A 118 -7.92 6.96 -21.68
N PHE A 119 -8.38 5.88 -21.07
CA PHE A 119 -9.13 4.83 -21.76
C PHE A 119 -10.44 5.34 -22.36
N ARG A 120 -11.18 6.17 -21.63
CA ARG A 120 -12.42 6.82 -22.12
C ARG A 120 -12.16 7.77 -23.28
N ALA A 121 -11.05 8.51 -23.24
CA ALA A 121 -10.69 9.44 -24.31
C ALA A 121 -10.45 8.73 -25.66
N VAL A 122 -9.96 7.49 -25.61
CA VAL A 122 -9.68 6.67 -26.81
C VAL A 122 -10.95 6.04 -27.39
N ASN A 123 -11.88 5.62 -26.54
CA ASN A 123 -13.08 4.86 -26.93
C ASN A 123 -14.19 5.68 -27.62
N GLY A 124 -13.85 6.68 -28.41
CA GLY A 124 -14.78 7.39 -29.28
C GLY A 124 -15.86 8.23 -28.57
N VAL A 125 -15.68 8.55 -27.31
CA VAL A 125 -16.65 9.37 -26.53
C VAL A 125 -16.67 10.80 -27.04
N PRO A 126 -17.84 11.46 -27.14
CA PRO A 126 -17.92 12.89 -27.43
C PRO A 126 -17.05 13.69 -26.47
N ARG A 127 -16.42 14.76 -26.99
CA ARG A 127 -15.55 15.64 -26.19
C ARG A 127 -14.33 14.93 -25.57
N LYS A 128 -13.69 14.03 -26.29
CA LYS A 128 -12.52 13.24 -25.82
C LYS A 128 -11.42 14.07 -25.15
N ARG A 129 -11.25 15.36 -25.52
CA ARG A 129 -10.25 16.25 -24.92
C ARG A 129 -10.50 16.53 -23.43
N ILE A 130 -11.76 16.59 -23.02
CA ILE A 130 -12.09 16.75 -21.59
C ILE A 130 -11.54 15.59 -20.80
N TRP A 131 -11.59 14.36 -21.35
CA TRP A 131 -11.05 13.19 -20.68
C TRP A 131 -9.51 13.20 -20.63
N TYR A 132 -8.83 13.71 -21.68
CA TYR A 132 -7.39 13.91 -21.62
C TYR A 132 -7.00 14.97 -20.57
N VAL A 133 -7.70 16.08 -20.51
CA VAL A 133 -7.48 17.10 -19.46
C VAL A 133 -7.74 16.50 -18.07
N ALA A 134 -8.84 15.78 -17.88
CA ALA A 134 -9.16 15.13 -16.62
C ALA A 134 -8.08 14.12 -16.18
N ALA A 135 -7.58 13.30 -17.11
CA ALA A 135 -6.47 12.40 -16.84
C ALA A 135 -5.23 13.15 -16.36
N GLY A 136 -4.89 14.25 -17.05
CA GLY A 136 -3.78 15.11 -16.63
C GLY A 136 -4.00 15.70 -15.24
N VAL A 137 -5.20 16.23 -14.95
CA VAL A 137 -5.53 16.77 -13.62
C VAL A 137 -5.34 15.72 -12.55
N PHE A 138 -5.85 14.49 -12.72
CA PHE A 138 -5.65 13.42 -11.74
C PHE A 138 -4.16 13.09 -11.53
N LEU A 139 -3.37 13.02 -12.60
CA LEU A 139 -1.92 12.81 -12.49
C LEU A 139 -1.23 13.98 -11.78
N GLY A 140 -1.63 15.22 -12.05
CA GLY A 140 -1.03 16.42 -11.45
C GLY A 140 -1.33 16.55 -9.95
N ILE A 141 -2.58 16.36 -9.54
CA ILE A 141 -2.95 16.37 -8.11
C ILE A 141 -2.29 15.20 -7.36
N ASN A 142 -2.08 14.06 -8.03
CA ASN A 142 -1.48 12.88 -7.41
C ASN A 142 -0.03 13.10 -6.96
N VAL A 143 0.67 14.07 -7.52
CA VAL A 143 2.02 14.49 -7.07
C VAL A 143 2.01 14.96 -5.60
N PHE A 144 0.90 15.57 -5.16
CA PHE A 144 0.75 16.09 -3.79
C PHE A 144 0.18 15.06 -2.80
N VAL A 145 -0.20 13.89 -3.29
CA VAL A 145 -0.44 12.72 -2.43
C VAL A 145 0.89 12.10 -2.01
N ARG A 146 1.83 12.01 -2.95
CA ARG A 146 3.19 11.53 -2.75
C ARG A 146 4.07 12.08 -3.87
N PHE A 147 5.19 12.72 -3.53
CA PHE A 147 6.04 13.38 -4.52
C PHE A 147 6.53 12.45 -5.66
N SER A 148 6.86 11.20 -5.32
CA SER A 148 7.29 10.20 -6.31
C SER A 148 6.24 9.89 -7.39
N ASN A 149 4.97 10.21 -7.16
CA ASN A 149 3.91 10.05 -8.16
C ASN A 149 4.09 10.94 -9.40
N ALA A 150 5.02 11.91 -9.36
CA ALA A 150 5.40 12.68 -10.55
C ALA A 150 5.85 11.78 -11.72
N LEU A 151 6.47 10.62 -11.43
CA LEU A 151 6.87 9.63 -12.44
C LEU A 151 5.68 9.06 -13.21
N GLN A 152 4.48 9.09 -12.65
CA GLN A 152 3.27 8.58 -13.29
C GLN A 152 2.84 9.40 -14.52
N ALA A 153 3.40 10.62 -14.69
CA ALA A 153 3.22 11.42 -15.90
C ALA A 153 3.67 10.69 -17.18
N VAL A 154 4.52 9.66 -17.06
CA VAL A 154 4.91 8.78 -18.18
C VAL A 154 3.69 8.10 -18.84
N LEU A 155 2.57 7.92 -18.13
CA LEU A 155 1.31 7.39 -18.72
C LEU A 155 0.79 8.25 -19.88
N ILE A 156 1.17 9.53 -19.94
CA ILE A 156 0.82 10.41 -21.08
C ILE A 156 1.37 9.87 -22.41
N LEU A 157 2.48 9.10 -22.36
CA LEU A 157 3.05 8.44 -23.55
C LEU A 157 2.09 7.43 -24.18
N ALA A 158 1.13 6.89 -23.44
CA ALA A 158 0.11 5.99 -24.00
C ALA A 158 -0.70 6.65 -25.11
N VAL A 159 -0.87 7.98 -25.09
CA VAL A 159 -1.54 8.75 -26.17
C VAL A 159 -0.81 8.60 -27.50
N TRP A 160 0.53 8.51 -27.49
CA TRP A 160 1.34 8.31 -28.69
C TRP A 160 1.24 6.89 -29.22
N LEU A 161 1.19 5.89 -28.35
CA LEU A 161 0.98 4.50 -28.73
C LEU A 161 -0.37 4.31 -29.44
N GLU A 162 -1.44 4.90 -28.88
CA GLU A 162 -2.75 4.90 -29.52
C GLU A 162 -2.72 5.60 -30.89
N GLY A 163 -2.12 6.78 -30.94
CA GLY A 163 -1.97 7.54 -32.19
C GLY A 163 -1.25 6.75 -33.28
N PHE A 164 -0.25 5.95 -32.90
CA PHE A 164 0.49 5.07 -33.81
C PHE A 164 -0.42 3.93 -34.34
N TRP A 165 -1.13 3.23 -33.48
CA TRP A 165 -1.99 2.11 -33.89
C TRP A 165 -3.23 2.55 -34.70
N SER A 166 -3.77 3.72 -34.37
CA SER A 166 -4.92 4.31 -35.06
C SER A 166 -4.53 5.12 -36.31
N SER A 167 -3.24 5.13 -36.69
CA SER A 167 -2.71 5.91 -37.82
C SER A 167 -3.16 7.37 -37.82
N ARG A 168 -3.23 7.98 -36.62
CA ARG A 168 -3.66 9.37 -36.45
C ARG A 168 -2.58 10.34 -36.89
N SER A 169 -2.98 11.52 -37.36
CA SER A 169 -2.03 12.57 -37.71
C SER A 169 -1.24 13.04 -36.46
N ARG A 170 0.05 13.26 -36.64
CA ARG A 170 0.93 13.76 -35.54
C ARG A 170 0.36 15.01 -34.88
N ARG A 171 -0.27 15.91 -35.65
CA ARG A 171 -0.89 17.14 -35.15
C ARG A 171 -2.02 16.83 -34.15
N ASN A 172 -2.84 15.81 -34.40
CA ASN A 172 -3.92 15.42 -33.51
C ASN A 172 -3.38 14.77 -32.23
N VAL A 173 -2.35 13.92 -32.34
CA VAL A 173 -1.69 13.30 -31.18
C VAL A 173 -1.06 14.36 -30.31
N LEU A 174 -0.30 15.32 -30.87
CA LEU A 174 0.28 16.45 -30.14
C LEU A 174 -0.79 17.29 -29.42
N ARG A 175 -1.95 17.53 -30.06
CA ARG A 175 -3.03 18.29 -29.46
C ARG A 175 -3.66 17.56 -28.27
N ASP A 176 -3.82 16.24 -28.37
CA ASP A 176 -4.37 15.43 -27.29
C ASP A 176 -3.35 15.28 -26.14
N THR A 177 -2.07 15.11 -26.45
CA THR A 177 -0.97 15.15 -25.48
C THR A 177 -0.91 16.52 -24.78
N GLY A 178 -0.99 17.61 -25.56
CA GLY A 178 -1.05 18.96 -25.02
C GLY A 178 -2.23 19.20 -24.08
N ALA A 179 -3.41 18.62 -24.38
CA ALA A 179 -4.56 18.67 -23.48
C ALA A 179 -4.30 17.95 -22.16
N CYS A 180 -3.63 16.78 -22.21
CA CYS A 180 -3.25 16.03 -21.01
C CYS A 180 -2.19 16.78 -20.18
N VAL A 181 -1.15 17.34 -20.82
CA VAL A 181 -0.13 18.14 -20.17
C VAL A 181 -0.70 19.41 -19.56
N LEU A 182 -1.64 20.08 -20.24
CA LEU A 182 -2.35 21.24 -19.69
C LEU A 182 -3.16 20.85 -18.43
N GLY A 183 -3.83 19.70 -18.46
CA GLY A 183 -4.51 19.16 -17.30
C GLY A 183 -3.55 18.87 -16.15
N TYR A 184 -2.39 18.28 -16.43
CA TYR A 184 -1.34 18.02 -15.45
C TYR A 184 -0.84 19.32 -14.81
N ALA A 185 -0.50 20.30 -15.63
CA ALA A 185 -0.08 21.61 -15.16
C ALA A 185 -1.17 22.31 -14.33
N ALA A 186 -2.45 22.19 -14.73
CA ALA A 186 -3.58 22.73 -13.98
C ALA A 186 -3.75 22.02 -12.62
N GLY A 187 -3.59 20.70 -12.56
CA GLY A 187 -3.60 19.93 -11.31
C GLY A 187 -2.49 20.35 -10.36
N VAL A 188 -1.24 20.38 -10.86
CA VAL A 188 -0.09 20.84 -10.08
C VAL A 188 -0.24 22.31 -9.65
N GLY A 189 -0.59 23.21 -10.57
CA GLY A 189 -0.75 24.63 -10.29
C GLY A 189 -1.89 24.90 -9.30
N GLY A 190 -3.00 24.19 -9.41
CA GLY A 190 -4.11 24.31 -8.46
C GLY A 190 -3.73 23.89 -7.04
N MET A 191 -2.98 22.80 -6.91
CA MET A 191 -2.47 22.35 -5.60
C MET A 191 -1.43 23.31 -5.02
N LEU A 192 -0.48 23.81 -5.83
CA LEU A 192 0.48 24.81 -5.38
C LEU A 192 -0.23 26.12 -4.97
N ALA A 193 -1.24 26.54 -5.70
CA ALA A 193 -2.03 27.71 -5.34
C ALA A 193 -2.75 27.50 -3.99
N TRP A 194 -3.36 26.34 -3.77
CA TRP A 194 -3.99 26.00 -2.49
C TRP A 194 -2.97 26.06 -1.33
N ILE A 195 -1.85 25.37 -1.46
CA ILE A 195 -0.80 25.36 -0.44
C ILE A 195 -0.27 26.78 -0.17
N SER A 196 -0.04 27.55 -1.25
CA SER A 196 0.49 28.91 -1.13
C SER A 196 -0.45 29.87 -0.42
N LEU A 197 -1.77 29.71 -0.63
CA LEU A 197 -2.79 30.54 0.01
C LEU A 197 -3.00 30.19 1.48
N GLU A 198 -2.85 28.91 1.84
CA GLU A 198 -3.11 28.43 3.21
C GLU A 198 -1.87 28.49 4.11
N TYR A 199 -0.68 28.17 3.57
CA TYR A 199 0.56 27.98 4.34
C TYR A 199 1.71 28.89 3.89
N GLY A 200 1.62 29.48 2.72
CA GLY A 200 2.73 30.22 2.10
C GLY A 200 3.64 29.33 1.26
N PHE A 201 4.00 29.83 0.07
CA PHE A 201 4.84 29.09 -0.87
C PHE A 201 6.26 28.84 -0.35
N SER A 202 6.84 29.80 0.40
CA SER A 202 8.17 29.66 1.01
C SER A 202 8.24 28.54 2.03
N THR A 203 7.21 28.40 2.88
CA THR A 203 7.11 27.34 3.89
C THR A 203 7.07 25.95 3.23
N TYR A 204 6.26 25.83 2.18
CA TYR A 204 6.20 24.58 1.39
C TYR A 204 7.55 24.26 0.75
N LEU A 205 8.21 25.25 0.13
CA LEU A 205 9.47 25.04 -0.56
C LEU A 205 10.60 24.65 0.41
N SER A 206 10.63 25.25 1.60
CA SER A 206 11.57 24.88 2.66
C SER A 206 11.36 23.43 3.11
N ALA A 207 10.13 23.04 3.42
CA ALA A 207 9.81 21.69 3.85
C ALA A 207 10.11 20.63 2.78
N ILE A 208 9.84 20.93 1.49
CA ILE A 208 10.21 20.00 0.41
C ILE A 208 11.73 20.01 0.18
N GLY A 209 12.41 21.14 0.42
CA GLY A 209 13.87 21.21 0.40
C GLY A 209 14.51 20.28 1.43
N GLU A 210 13.95 20.18 2.62
CA GLU A 210 14.38 19.23 3.66
C GLU A 210 14.22 17.77 3.19
N LEU A 211 13.13 17.43 2.49
CA LEU A 211 12.94 16.09 1.93
C LEU A 211 14.05 15.67 0.96
N PHE A 212 14.57 16.61 0.16
CA PHE A 212 15.70 16.34 -0.73
C PHE A 212 17.06 16.37 -0.02
N GLY A 213 17.14 17.00 1.14
CA GLY A 213 18.34 17.05 1.98
C GLY A 213 18.55 15.78 2.82
N ILE A 214 17.51 15.01 3.03
CA ILE A 214 17.63 13.69 3.66
C ILE A 214 18.39 12.81 2.68
N GLY A 215 19.63 12.44 3.05
CA GLY A 215 20.43 11.47 2.31
C GLY A 215 19.59 10.21 2.16
N GLY A 216 19.11 9.96 0.93
CA GLY A 216 18.07 8.96 0.73
C GLY A 216 18.53 7.58 1.16
N ASP A 217 17.77 6.96 2.06
CA ASP A 217 17.90 5.54 2.38
C ASP A 217 17.72 4.66 1.14
N TYR A 218 17.33 5.27 0.00
CA TYR A 218 16.99 4.56 -1.23
C TYR A 218 17.55 5.26 -2.46
N THR A 219 18.56 4.64 -3.06
CA THR A 219 19.03 5.07 -4.39
C THR A 219 18.11 4.49 -5.48
N PHE A 220 18.12 5.11 -6.67
CA PHE A 220 17.40 4.54 -7.83
C PHE A 220 17.88 3.11 -8.17
N SER A 221 19.18 2.84 -7.95
CA SER A 221 19.75 1.49 -8.13
C SER A 221 19.16 0.48 -7.16
N ASP A 222 18.94 0.86 -5.89
CA ASP A 222 18.33 -0.04 -4.89
C ASP A 222 16.89 -0.38 -5.26
N MET A 223 16.11 0.63 -5.67
CA MET A 223 14.75 0.41 -6.17
C MET A 223 14.71 -0.54 -7.38
N LEU A 224 15.65 -0.39 -8.31
CA LEU A 224 15.75 -1.25 -9.47
C LEU A 224 16.16 -2.68 -9.09
N LEU A 225 17.15 -2.85 -8.23
CA LEU A 225 17.64 -4.15 -7.78
C LEU A 225 16.59 -4.92 -6.97
N THR A 226 15.89 -4.25 -6.06
CA THR A 226 14.80 -4.86 -5.27
C THR A 226 13.64 -5.27 -6.16
N THR A 227 13.27 -4.43 -7.13
CA THR A 227 12.25 -4.75 -8.14
C THR A 227 12.65 -5.98 -8.95
N LEU A 228 13.88 -6.03 -9.46
CA LEU A 228 14.38 -7.19 -10.22
C LEU A 228 14.45 -8.46 -9.37
N ALA A 229 14.81 -8.35 -8.09
CA ALA A 229 14.82 -9.47 -7.16
C ALA A 229 13.41 -10.05 -6.96
N ALA A 230 12.39 -9.19 -6.81
CA ALA A 230 10.99 -9.60 -6.71
C ALA A 230 10.50 -10.34 -7.97
N TYR A 231 10.82 -9.82 -9.17
CA TYR A 231 10.51 -10.50 -10.43
C TYR A 231 11.25 -11.84 -10.55
N ARG A 232 12.52 -11.90 -10.18
CA ARG A 232 13.33 -13.11 -10.22
C ARG A 232 12.74 -14.19 -9.31
N SER A 233 12.36 -13.85 -8.08
CA SER A 233 11.74 -14.78 -7.14
C SER A 233 10.46 -15.40 -7.70
N ALA A 234 9.53 -14.57 -8.21
CA ALA A 234 8.28 -15.03 -8.79
C ALA A 234 8.50 -15.81 -10.11
N LEU A 235 9.49 -15.41 -10.93
CA LEU A 235 9.81 -16.08 -12.20
C LEU A 235 10.23 -17.54 -11.99
N MET A 236 11.02 -17.83 -10.96
CA MET A 236 11.42 -19.20 -10.64
C MET A 236 10.21 -20.11 -10.41
N TRP A 237 9.18 -19.60 -9.73
CA TRP A 237 7.93 -20.33 -9.49
C TRP A 237 7.09 -20.46 -10.76
N MET A 238 7.07 -19.39 -11.58
CA MET A 238 6.41 -19.43 -12.89
C MET A 238 7.01 -20.44 -13.86
N LEU A 239 8.33 -20.63 -13.86
CA LEU A 239 8.98 -21.61 -14.73
C LEU A 239 8.49 -23.03 -14.45
N ILE A 240 8.24 -23.39 -13.19
CA ILE A 240 7.66 -24.68 -12.82
C ILE A 240 6.25 -24.82 -13.40
N MET A 241 5.41 -23.77 -13.27
CA MET A 241 4.08 -23.76 -13.84
C MET A 241 4.11 -23.82 -15.37
N ALA A 242 5.00 -23.05 -16.00
CA ALA A 242 5.18 -23.07 -17.45
C ALA A 242 5.61 -24.45 -17.95
N ALA A 243 6.53 -25.12 -17.26
CA ALA A 243 6.92 -26.49 -17.57
C ALA A 243 5.74 -27.46 -17.52
N CYS A 244 4.87 -27.36 -16.51
CA CYS A 244 3.64 -28.14 -16.41
C CYS A 244 2.67 -27.87 -17.58
N VAL A 245 2.53 -26.61 -17.99
CA VAL A 245 1.69 -26.22 -19.13
C VAL A 245 2.25 -26.78 -20.43
N ILE A 246 3.55 -26.63 -20.68
CA ILE A 246 4.24 -27.15 -21.87
C ILE A 246 4.15 -28.68 -21.92
N ALA A 247 4.46 -29.37 -20.81
CA ALA A 247 4.31 -30.81 -20.71
C ALA A 247 2.87 -31.26 -21.00
N GLY A 248 1.88 -30.51 -20.49
CA GLY A 248 0.47 -30.73 -20.79
C GLY A 248 0.14 -30.56 -22.29
N MET A 249 0.68 -29.52 -22.93
CA MET A 249 0.48 -29.31 -24.38
C MET A 249 1.01 -30.49 -25.18
N PHE A 250 2.20 -30.99 -24.87
CA PHE A 250 2.76 -32.21 -25.51
C PHE A 250 1.90 -33.44 -25.20
N PHE A 251 1.51 -33.64 -23.93
CA PHE A 251 0.66 -34.77 -23.54
C PHE A 251 -0.67 -34.77 -24.30
N PHE A 252 -1.33 -33.63 -24.46
CA PHE A 252 -2.57 -33.54 -25.22
C PHE A 252 -2.37 -33.68 -26.74
N ALA A 253 -1.19 -33.39 -27.26
CA ALA A 253 -0.83 -33.62 -28.65
C ALA A 253 -0.59 -35.11 -28.97
N MET A 254 -0.17 -35.93 -28.00
CA MET A 254 0.08 -37.36 -28.17
C MET A 254 -1.21 -38.13 -28.50
N PRO A 255 -1.14 -39.20 -29.33
CA PRO A 255 -2.31 -40.00 -29.68
C PRO A 255 -2.86 -40.85 -28.52
N VAL A 256 -2.12 -40.97 -27.41
CA VAL A 256 -2.50 -41.74 -26.24
C VAL A 256 -3.86 -41.27 -25.68
N LEU A 257 -4.77 -42.19 -25.40
CA LEU A 257 -6.13 -41.91 -24.90
C LEU A 257 -6.97 -40.99 -25.80
N ARG A 258 -6.72 -40.94 -27.10
CA ARG A 258 -7.40 -40.04 -28.05
C ARG A 258 -8.93 -40.21 -28.02
N GLU A 259 -9.41 -41.44 -27.89
CA GLU A 259 -10.84 -41.74 -27.85
C GLU A 259 -11.47 -41.40 -26.46
N LYS A 260 -10.71 -41.39 -25.40
CA LYS A 260 -11.18 -41.17 -24.02
C LYS A 260 -10.70 -39.82 -23.47
N LYS A 261 -11.08 -38.73 -24.13
CA LYS A 261 -10.65 -37.34 -23.81
C LYS A 261 -10.83 -36.98 -22.33
N TRP A 262 -11.88 -37.49 -21.65
CA TRP A 262 -12.14 -37.23 -20.26
C TRP A 262 -11.07 -37.87 -19.33
N ARG A 263 -10.62 -39.12 -19.63
CA ARG A 263 -9.56 -39.78 -18.87
C ARG A 263 -8.24 -39.04 -19.01
N LYS A 264 -7.94 -38.55 -20.22
CA LYS A 264 -6.76 -37.74 -20.49
C LYS A 264 -6.75 -36.44 -19.67
N ARG A 265 -7.92 -35.76 -19.57
CA ARG A 265 -8.08 -34.59 -18.72
C ARG A 265 -7.92 -34.92 -17.24
N LEU A 266 -8.52 -36.00 -16.78
CA LEU A 266 -8.44 -36.44 -15.38
C LEU A 266 -6.97 -36.75 -14.99
N LEU A 267 -6.24 -37.44 -15.86
CA LEU A 267 -4.83 -37.76 -15.62
C LEU A 267 -3.97 -36.50 -15.56
N TYR A 268 -4.22 -35.54 -16.44
CA TYR A 268 -3.53 -34.26 -16.42
C TYR A 268 -3.85 -33.45 -15.16
N MET A 269 -5.11 -33.41 -14.73
CA MET A 269 -5.51 -32.75 -13.49
C MET A 269 -4.90 -33.41 -12.25
N ALA A 270 -4.72 -34.74 -12.26
CA ALA A 270 -3.95 -35.43 -11.22
C ALA A 270 -2.50 -34.93 -11.16
N GLY A 271 -1.86 -34.70 -12.33
CA GLY A 271 -0.52 -34.07 -12.39
C GLY A 271 -0.49 -32.66 -11.85
N ILE A 272 -1.52 -31.84 -12.14
CA ILE A 272 -1.66 -30.49 -11.59
C ILE A 272 -1.83 -30.52 -10.06
N SER A 273 -2.48 -31.56 -9.51
CA SER A 273 -2.61 -31.70 -8.06
C SER A 273 -1.24 -31.84 -7.36
N VAL A 274 -0.24 -32.42 -8.02
CA VAL A 274 1.14 -32.46 -7.53
C VAL A 274 1.74 -31.05 -7.48
N LEU A 275 1.49 -30.23 -8.52
CA LEU A 275 1.92 -28.84 -8.54
C LEU A 275 1.24 -28.02 -7.42
N LEU A 276 -0.05 -28.20 -7.21
CA LEU A 276 -0.78 -27.56 -6.11
C LEU A 276 -0.23 -27.96 -4.75
N ARG A 277 0.10 -29.26 -4.57
CA ARG A 277 0.75 -29.74 -3.35
C ARG A 277 2.14 -29.13 -3.15
N PHE A 278 2.88 -28.91 -4.23
CA PHE A 278 4.17 -28.23 -4.18
C PHE A 278 4.03 -26.78 -3.70
N TYR A 279 3.05 -26.03 -4.23
CA TYR A 279 2.80 -24.66 -3.79
C TYR A 279 2.23 -24.58 -2.37
N TRP A 280 1.37 -25.54 -1.99
CA TRP A 280 0.89 -25.64 -0.61
C TRP A 280 2.02 -25.74 0.41
N GLY A 281 3.03 -26.59 0.13
CA GLY A 281 4.22 -26.69 0.97
C GLY A 281 5.07 -25.41 1.03
N ARG A 282 4.72 -24.39 0.26
CA ARG A 282 5.38 -23.07 0.20
C ARG A 282 4.46 -21.92 0.60
N GLY A 283 3.43 -22.20 1.36
CA GLY A 283 2.53 -21.20 1.92
C GLY A 283 1.31 -20.83 1.07
N ALA A 284 1.04 -21.53 -0.05
CA ALA A 284 -0.25 -21.35 -0.72
C ALA A 284 -1.39 -21.76 0.20
N PHE A 285 -2.48 -20.98 0.18
CA PHE A 285 -3.66 -21.19 1.02
C PHE A 285 -3.41 -21.14 2.53
N THR A 286 -2.34 -20.46 2.96
CA THR A 286 -2.12 -20.21 4.38
C THR A 286 -3.15 -19.23 4.92
N THR A 287 -3.49 -19.35 6.19
CA THR A 287 -4.22 -18.36 6.99
C THR A 287 -3.34 -17.75 8.06
N ASN A 288 -2.12 -18.22 8.18
CA ASN A 288 -1.11 -17.70 9.09
C ASN A 288 -0.13 -16.83 8.28
N TYR A 289 -0.30 -15.52 8.36
CA TYR A 289 0.54 -14.54 7.67
C TYR A 289 1.45 -13.86 8.67
N ARG A 290 2.50 -14.57 9.10
CA ARG A 290 3.60 -13.93 9.84
C ARG A 290 4.29 -12.88 8.98
N ASP A 291 4.51 -13.23 7.72
CA ASP A 291 4.89 -12.31 6.68
C ASP A 291 4.02 -12.50 5.42
N TYR A 292 4.01 -11.53 4.54
CA TYR A 292 3.19 -11.53 3.33
C TYR A 292 3.93 -12.04 2.08
N TRP A 293 5.17 -12.55 2.21
CA TRP A 293 6.02 -12.92 1.07
C TRP A 293 5.45 -14.07 0.24
N CYS A 294 4.81 -15.03 0.86
CA CYS A 294 4.20 -16.14 0.11
C CYS A 294 3.05 -15.64 -0.78
N MET A 295 2.16 -14.78 -0.25
CA MET A 295 1.08 -14.16 -1.02
C MET A 295 1.66 -13.30 -2.13
N PHE A 296 2.66 -12.48 -1.81
CA PHE A 296 3.37 -11.63 -2.75
C PHE A 296 3.90 -12.44 -3.96
N THR A 297 4.59 -13.56 -3.73
CA THR A 297 5.12 -14.40 -4.80
C THR A 297 4.02 -14.95 -5.71
N PHE A 298 2.89 -15.41 -5.15
CA PHE A 298 1.75 -15.92 -5.94
C PHE A 298 1.09 -14.83 -6.79
N VAL A 299 0.88 -13.65 -6.23
CA VAL A 299 0.29 -12.54 -6.98
C VAL A 299 1.27 -12.02 -8.03
N MET A 300 2.58 -12.00 -7.76
CA MET A 300 3.59 -11.63 -8.75
C MET A 300 3.66 -12.61 -9.92
N MET A 301 3.38 -13.90 -9.71
CA MET A 301 3.20 -14.84 -10.84
C MET A 301 2.05 -14.42 -11.76
N PHE A 302 0.93 -13.98 -11.18
CA PHE A 302 -0.19 -13.43 -11.96
C PHE A 302 0.20 -12.13 -12.68
N VAL A 303 0.92 -11.23 -12.03
CA VAL A 303 1.41 -9.96 -12.64
C VAL A 303 2.35 -10.24 -13.81
N ILE A 304 3.32 -11.14 -13.67
CA ILE A 304 4.23 -11.51 -14.77
C ILE A 304 3.43 -12.09 -15.95
N LEU A 305 2.43 -12.92 -15.68
CA LEU A 305 1.57 -13.45 -16.71
C LEU A 305 0.75 -12.34 -17.39
N ALA A 306 0.23 -11.38 -16.61
CA ALA A 306 -0.44 -10.20 -17.16
C ALA A 306 0.49 -9.39 -18.07
N MET A 307 1.75 -9.17 -17.68
CA MET A 307 2.75 -8.52 -18.55
C MET A 307 2.95 -9.24 -19.88
N VAL A 308 3.04 -10.59 -19.85
CA VAL A 308 3.16 -11.38 -21.08
C VAL A 308 1.92 -11.22 -21.96
N LEU A 309 0.73 -11.23 -21.35
CA LEU A 309 -0.53 -11.02 -22.06
C LEU A 309 -0.64 -9.61 -22.65
N ASP A 310 -0.18 -8.60 -21.92
CA ASP A 310 -0.12 -7.21 -22.37
C ASP A 310 0.81 -7.07 -23.57
N LEU A 311 2.02 -7.63 -23.52
CA LEU A 311 2.95 -7.64 -24.66
C LEU A 311 2.35 -8.31 -25.90
N VAL A 312 1.67 -9.44 -25.72
CA VAL A 312 0.96 -10.13 -26.82
C VAL A 312 -0.17 -9.26 -27.36
N GLY A 313 -0.94 -8.60 -26.47
CA GLY A 313 -2.00 -7.67 -26.85
C GLY A 313 -1.47 -6.49 -27.67
N ILE A 314 -0.42 -5.83 -27.18
CA ILE A 314 0.27 -4.71 -27.85
C ILE A 314 0.76 -5.10 -29.24
N ALA A 315 1.35 -6.28 -29.38
CA ALA A 315 1.80 -6.81 -30.67
C ALA A 315 0.64 -7.19 -31.62
N GLY A 316 -0.61 -7.04 -31.20
CA GLY A 316 -1.80 -7.39 -31.99
C GLY A 316 -2.09 -8.89 -32.01
N GLY A 317 -1.53 -9.65 -31.09
CA GLY A 317 -1.84 -11.06 -30.91
C GLY A 317 -3.33 -11.28 -30.59
N PHE A 318 -3.83 -12.47 -30.94
CA PHE A 318 -5.26 -12.83 -30.79
C PHE A 318 -6.22 -11.86 -31.51
N ARG A 319 -5.75 -11.11 -32.50
CA ARG A 319 -6.50 -10.08 -33.25
C ARG A 319 -7.01 -8.98 -32.33
N ALA A 320 -6.15 -8.53 -31.42
CA ALA A 320 -6.47 -7.44 -30.51
C ALA A 320 -6.88 -6.18 -31.28
N THR A 321 -8.00 -5.58 -30.88
CA THR A 321 -8.47 -4.30 -31.37
C THR A 321 -7.57 -3.16 -30.89
N THR A 322 -7.71 -1.96 -31.46
CA THR A 322 -6.95 -0.79 -31.00
C THR A 322 -7.21 -0.49 -29.53
N ASP A 323 -8.45 -0.61 -29.08
CA ASP A 323 -8.84 -0.38 -27.67
C ASP A 323 -8.21 -1.42 -26.74
N GLU A 324 -8.17 -2.70 -27.16
CA GLU A 324 -7.49 -3.76 -26.42
C GLU A 324 -5.97 -3.52 -26.36
N ARG A 325 -5.35 -3.09 -27.45
CA ARG A 325 -3.92 -2.73 -27.48
C ARG A 325 -3.63 -1.56 -26.56
N PHE A 326 -4.51 -0.57 -26.53
CA PHE A 326 -4.36 0.59 -25.67
C PHE A 326 -4.48 0.21 -24.20
N LEU A 327 -5.47 -0.61 -23.84
CA LEU A 327 -5.63 -1.10 -22.47
C LEU A 327 -4.45 -1.98 -22.04
N ALA A 328 -3.94 -2.82 -22.95
CA ALA A 328 -2.71 -3.59 -22.74
C ALA A 328 -1.50 -2.66 -22.45
N ALA A 329 -1.38 -1.57 -23.22
CA ALA A 329 -0.30 -0.60 -23.01
C ALA A 329 -0.44 0.13 -21.67
N LEU A 330 -1.65 0.54 -21.26
CA LEU A 330 -1.90 1.14 -19.97
C LEU A 330 -1.58 0.16 -18.84
N SER A 331 -2.03 -1.09 -18.94
CA SER A 331 -1.74 -2.15 -17.96
C SER A 331 -0.23 -2.38 -17.82
N LEU A 332 0.48 -2.52 -18.94
CA LEU A 332 1.93 -2.71 -18.91
C LEU A 332 2.68 -1.49 -18.32
N LEU A 333 2.29 -0.28 -18.70
CA LEU A 333 2.89 0.94 -18.17
C LEU A 333 2.66 1.07 -16.66
N LEU A 334 1.47 0.73 -16.16
CA LEU A 334 1.19 0.68 -14.72
C LEU A 334 2.12 -0.31 -14.02
N ILE A 335 2.23 -1.53 -14.52
CA ILE A 335 3.10 -2.56 -13.93
C ILE A 335 4.56 -2.09 -13.88
N LEU A 336 5.04 -1.40 -14.93
CA LEU A 336 6.42 -0.95 -15.02
C LEU A 336 6.72 0.28 -14.16
N ILE A 337 5.76 1.19 -13.97
CA ILE A 337 6.00 2.48 -13.30
C ILE A 337 5.79 2.37 -11.79
N LEU A 338 4.82 1.58 -11.34
CA LEU A 338 4.41 1.53 -9.94
C LEU A 338 5.53 1.16 -8.94
N PRO A 339 6.50 0.29 -9.26
CA PRO A 339 7.60 -0.01 -8.34
C PRO A 339 8.52 1.18 -8.07
N PHE A 340 8.60 2.14 -9.01
CA PHE A 340 9.47 3.29 -8.86
C PHE A 340 8.83 4.36 -7.99
N GLY A 341 9.55 4.84 -7.01
CA GLY A 341 9.10 5.87 -6.07
C GLY A 341 8.96 5.39 -4.63
N SER A 342 9.27 4.13 -4.35
CA SER A 342 9.43 3.61 -2.99
C SER A 342 10.32 2.37 -2.99
N ASN A 343 10.88 2.03 -1.83
CA ASN A 343 11.64 0.79 -1.64
C ASN A 343 10.74 -0.43 -1.32
N ASN A 344 9.47 -0.36 -1.69
CA ASN A 344 8.50 -1.40 -1.40
C ASN A 344 8.46 -2.48 -2.50
N TYR A 345 9.59 -2.82 -3.11
CA TYR A 345 9.68 -3.84 -4.16
C TYR A 345 8.61 -3.63 -5.25
N THR A 346 7.83 -4.65 -5.54
CA THR A 346 6.72 -4.61 -6.50
C THR A 346 5.33 -4.57 -5.82
N PHE A 347 5.26 -4.38 -4.50
CA PHE A 347 4.00 -4.24 -3.76
C PHE A 347 3.04 -3.20 -4.33
N PRO A 348 3.51 -2.02 -4.77
CA PRO A 348 2.64 -1.02 -5.38
C PRO A 348 1.81 -1.54 -6.56
N ILE A 349 2.29 -2.56 -7.28
CA ILE A 349 1.54 -3.18 -8.38
C ILE A 349 0.31 -3.93 -7.84
N LEU A 350 0.48 -4.67 -6.72
CA LEU A 350 -0.59 -5.44 -6.11
C LEU A 350 -1.73 -4.55 -5.62
N LEU A 351 -1.38 -3.34 -5.20
CA LEU A 351 -2.33 -2.31 -4.73
C LEU A 351 -3.02 -1.56 -5.88
N ASN A 352 -2.74 -1.89 -7.14
CA ASN A 352 -3.37 -1.25 -8.30
C ASN A 352 -3.66 -2.24 -9.43
N LEU A 353 -4.41 -3.29 -9.13
CA LEU A 353 -4.80 -4.29 -10.13
C LEU A 353 -6.14 -4.00 -10.83
N PHE A 354 -6.79 -2.85 -10.57
CA PHE A 354 -8.13 -2.51 -11.06
C PHE A 354 -8.27 -2.46 -12.59
N LEU A 355 -7.20 -2.19 -13.34
CA LEU A 355 -7.17 -2.34 -14.80
C LEU A 355 -6.51 -3.64 -15.22
N ILE A 356 -5.46 -4.03 -14.51
CA ILE A 356 -4.59 -5.16 -14.84
C ILE A 356 -5.36 -6.48 -14.74
N ALA A 357 -6.06 -6.73 -13.63
CA ALA A 357 -6.72 -8.01 -13.40
C ALA A 357 -7.92 -8.26 -14.35
N PRO A 358 -8.86 -7.32 -14.54
CA PRO A 358 -9.93 -7.50 -15.52
C PRO A 358 -9.41 -7.74 -16.93
N PHE A 359 -8.37 -7.01 -17.36
CA PHE A 359 -7.82 -7.16 -18.70
C PHE A 359 -7.08 -8.49 -18.86
N ALA A 360 -6.30 -8.94 -17.88
CA ALA A 360 -5.68 -10.26 -17.89
C ALA A 360 -6.72 -11.38 -18.02
N ILE A 361 -7.82 -11.31 -17.25
CA ILE A 361 -8.93 -12.28 -17.34
C ILE A 361 -9.56 -12.27 -18.74
N TRP A 362 -9.73 -11.10 -19.33
CA TRP A 362 -10.20 -10.96 -20.71
C TRP A 362 -9.26 -11.63 -21.72
N MET A 363 -7.96 -11.41 -21.58
CA MET A 363 -6.95 -11.99 -22.45
C MET A 363 -6.91 -13.53 -22.34
N PHE A 364 -7.12 -14.11 -21.17
CA PHE A 364 -7.31 -15.56 -21.02
C PHE A 364 -8.48 -16.09 -21.87
N ARG A 365 -9.60 -15.37 -21.92
CA ARG A 365 -10.72 -15.74 -22.79
C ARG A 365 -10.34 -15.65 -24.26
N ARG A 366 -9.58 -14.63 -24.68
CA ARG A 366 -9.10 -14.47 -26.07
C ARG A 366 -8.19 -15.64 -26.46
N ILE A 367 -7.27 -16.05 -25.60
CA ILE A 367 -6.43 -17.23 -25.81
C ILE A 367 -7.30 -18.48 -25.98
N TRP A 368 -8.26 -18.70 -25.09
CA TRP A 368 -9.16 -19.86 -25.18
C TRP A 368 -9.93 -19.89 -26.50
N GLN A 369 -10.46 -18.76 -26.96
CA GLN A 369 -11.15 -18.64 -28.23
C GLN A 369 -10.24 -19.02 -29.41
N GLU A 370 -8.99 -18.56 -29.39
CA GLU A 370 -8.01 -18.88 -30.43
C GLU A 370 -7.60 -20.37 -30.42
N PHE A 371 -7.41 -20.94 -29.24
CA PHE A 371 -7.12 -22.38 -29.10
C PHE A 371 -8.28 -23.24 -29.59
N ARG A 372 -9.51 -22.85 -29.29
CA ARG A 372 -10.72 -23.53 -29.79
C ARG A 372 -10.81 -23.43 -31.31
N ARG A 373 -10.51 -22.28 -31.87
CA ARG A 373 -10.54 -22.04 -33.33
C ARG A 373 -9.51 -22.88 -34.09
N LYS A 374 -8.33 -23.08 -33.48
CA LYS A 374 -7.26 -23.91 -34.05
C LYS A 374 -7.39 -25.40 -33.70
N GLU A 375 -8.54 -25.83 -33.19
CA GLU A 375 -8.84 -27.21 -32.77
C GLU A 375 -7.81 -27.83 -31.84
N ARG A 376 -7.10 -27.00 -31.08
CA ARG A 376 -6.13 -27.46 -30.07
C ARG A 376 -6.85 -28.04 -28.88
N HIS A 377 -6.51 -29.29 -28.49
CA HIS A 377 -7.22 -30.04 -27.46
C HIS A 377 -6.76 -29.77 -26.02
N PHE A 378 -5.75 -28.92 -25.84
CA PHE A 378 -5.27 -28.55 -24.50
C PHE A 378 -6.39 -27.86 -23.69
N PRO A 379 -6.61 -28.24 -22.41
CA PRO A 379 -7.71 -27.75 -21.60
C PRO A 379 -7.43 -26.33 -21.06
N TRP A 380 -7.13 -25.38 -21.93
CA TRP A 380 -6.78 -24.00 -21.58
C TRP A 380 -7.79 -23.34 -20.64
N ARG A 381 -9.10 -23.57 -20.89
CA ARG A 381 -10.16 -23.03 -20.04
C ARG A 381 -10.03 -23.51 -18.58
N CYS A 382 -9.75 -24.79 -18.37
CA CYS A 382 -9.59 -25.35 -17.02
C CYS A 382 -8.36 -24.75 -16.32
N MET A 383 -7.27 -24.57 -17.06
CA MET A 383 -6.05 -23.94 -16.53
C MET A 383 -6.28 -22.49 -16.13
N ALA A 384 -6.93 -21.70 -16.99
CA ALA A 384 -7.24 -20.31 -16.69
C ALA A 384 -8.16 -20.19 -15.46
N VAL A 385 -9.21 -21.01 -15.38
CA VAL A 385 -10.12 -21.03 -14.23
C VAL A 385 -9.39 -21.46 -12.96
N ALA A 386 -8.51 -22.46 -13.04
CA ALA A 386 -7.72 -22.91 -11.89
C ALA A 386 -6.77 -21.81 -11.40
N LEU A 387 -6.04 -21.16 -12.31
CA LEU A 387 -5.12 -20.06 -11.95
C LEU A 387 -5.86 -18.88 -11.30
N ILE A 388 -6.93 -18.40 -11.94
CA ILE A 388 -7.74 -17.30 -11.42
C ILE A 388 -8.35 -17.71 -10.06
N GLY A 389 -8.86 -18.93 -9.95
CA GLY A 389 -9.41 -19.47 -8.71
C GLY A 389 -8.39 -19.52 -7.58
N VAL A 390 -7.15 -19.98 -7.87
CA VAL A 390 -6.08 -20.02 -6.87
C VAL A 390 -5.73 -18.61 -6.39
N VAL A 391 -5.53 -17.65 -7.30
CA VAL A 391 -5.19 -16.27 -6.94
C VAL A 391 -6.34 -15.62 -6.16
N LEU A 392 -7.59 -15.87 -6.55
CA LEU A 392 -8.77 -15.34 -5.87
C LEU A 392 -8.92 -15.93 -4.45
N VAL A 393 -8.76 -17.25 -4.29
CA VAL A 393 -8.83 -17.89 -2.97
C VAL A 393 -7.69 -17.40 -2.09
N GLN A 394 -6.46 -17.36 -2.62
CA GLN A 394 -5.30 -16.85 -1.88
C GLN A 394 -5.48 -15.38 -1.47
N GLY A 395 -5.95 -14.53 -2.38
CA GLY A 395 -6.25 -13.13 -2.07
C GLY A 395 -7.38 -12.99 -1.04
N THR A 396 -8.42 -13.83 -1.13
CA THR A 396 -9.51 -13.87 -0.15
C THR A 396 -9.02 -14.23 1.24
N LEU A 397 -8.22 -15.29 1.36
CA LEU A 397 -7.64 -15.69 2.64
C LEU A 397 -6.75 -14.58 3.20
N PHE A 398 -5.95 -13.96 2.35
CA PHE A 398 -5.12 -12.83 2.74
C PHE A 398 -5.96 -11.66 3.26
N HIS A 399 -6.99 -11.26 2.53
CA HIS A 399 -7.88 -10.17 2.93
C HIS A 399 -8.60 -10.41 4.27
N LEU A 400 -8.90 -11.68 4.57
CA LEU A 400 -9.60 -12.06 5.80
C LEU A 400 -8.68 -12.21 7.02
N PHE A 401 -7.45 -12.66 6.82
CA PHE A 401 -6.60 -13.11 7.91
C PHE A 401 -5.32 -12.29 8.09
N TYR A 402 -4.93 -11.49 7.10
CA TYR A 402 -3.77 -10.63 7.22
C TYR A 402 -4.14 -9.26 7.82
N SER A 403 -3.27 -8.74 8.68
CA SER A 403 -3.26 -7.34 9.06
C SER A 403 -1.81 -6.91 9.21
N PHE A 404 -1.50 -5.72 8.72
CA PHE A 404 -0.16 -5.19 8.73
C PHE A 404 0.27 -4.86 10.15
N ARG A 405 1.44 -5.38 10.55
CA ARG A 405 2.08 -5.11 11.85
C ARG A 405 1.16 -5.19 13.07
N ASP A 406 0.23 -6.13 13.06
CA ASP A 406 -0.64 -6.42 14.20
C ASP A 406 -0.36 -7.82 14.72
N GLY A 407 0.59 -7.93 15.61
CA GLY A 407 1.19 -9.17 16.07
C GLY A 407 2.23 -9.72 15.09
N THR A 408 3.22 -10.42 15.62
CA THR A 408 4.38 -10.90 14.86
C THR A 408 4.24 -12.33 14.36
N ASP A 409 3.32 -13.09 14.91
CA ASP A 409 3.19 -14.55 14.74
C ASP A 409 2.03 -14.99 13.82
N GLY A 410 1.25 -14.04 13.27
CA GLY A 410 0.07 -14.34 12.49
C GLY A 410 -1.08 -14.94 13.30
N THR A 411 -1.11 -14.73 14.60
CA THR A 411 -2.16 -15.17 15.52
C THR A 411 -3.52 -14.56 15.14
N ALA A 412 -4.60 -15.30 15.38
CA ALA A 412 -5.95 -14.81 15.12
C ALA A 412 -6.28 -13.58 15.98
N ARG A 413 -6.94 -12.59 15.36
CA ARG A 413 -7.34 -11.34 16.02
C ARG A 413 -8.72 -11.49 16.62
N THR A 414 -8.75 -11.92 17.87
CA THR A 414 -9.99 -12.27 18.58
C THR A 414 -10.23 -11.44 19.84
N ALA A 415 -9.27 -10.61 20.24
CA ALA A 415 -9.34 -9.82 21.45
C ALA A 415 -9.60 -8.34 21.14
N ALA A 416 -10.33 -7.65 22.01
CA ALA A 416 -10.58 -6.23 21.90
C ALA A 416 -9.52 -5.42 22.66
N ALA A 417 -8.98 -4.40 22.02
CA ALA A 417 -8.25 -3.35 22.72
C ALA A 417 -9.24 -2.25 23.13
N ASN A 418 -9.35 -2.01 24.43
CA ASN A 418 -10.31 -1.06 25.00
C ASN A 418 -9.69 0.34 25.11
N LEU A 419 -9.20 0.87 24.00
CA LEU A 419 -8.61 2.19 23.90
C LEU A 419 -9.63 3.21 23.37
N PRO A 420 -9.41 4.52 23.54
CA PRO A 420 -10.35 5.56 23.12
C PRO A 420 -10.74 5.51 21.62
N ARG A 421 -9.84 5.03 20.75
CA ARG A 421 -10.02 5.05 19.29
C ARG A 421 -10.23 3.68 18.63
N THR A 422 -10.27 2.58 19.40
CA THR A 422 -10.25 1.21 18.85
C THR A 422 -11.58 0.48 18.99
N GLN A 423 -12.66 1.16 19.36
CA GLN A 423 -13.97 0.51 19.54
C GLN A 423 -14.39 -0.27 18.29
N GLY A 424 -14.76 -1.55 18.49
CA GLY A 424 -15.21 -2.43 17.42
C GLY A 424 -14.10 -3.00 16.54
N VAL A 425 -12.82 -2.81 16.90
CA VAL A 425 -11.67 -3.42 16.22
C VAL A 425 -11.05 -4.47 17.12
N SER A 426 -10.77 -5.63 16.55
CA SER A 426 -10.10 -6.74 17.22
C SER A 426 -8.62 -6.80 16.84
N THR A 427 -7.79 -7.22 17.77
CA THR A 427 -6.36 -7.46 17.59
C THR A 427 -5.97 -8.83 18.15
N THR A 428 -4.70 -9.19 18.14
CA THR A 428 -4.21 -10.41 18.76
C THR A 428 -4.40 -10.34 20.29
N PRO A 429 -4.58 -11.47 21.00
CA PRO A 429 -4.74 -11.47 22.45
C PRO A 429 -3.58 -10.77 23.17
N GLN A 430 -2.34 -11.03 22.75
CA GLN A 430 -1.16 -10.40 23.35
C GLN A 430 -1.14 -8.89 23.15
N ASN A 431 -1.35 -8.41 21.92
CA ASN A 431 -1.37 -6.97 21.64
C ASN A 431 -2.52 -6.26 22.39
N ALA A 432 -3.68 -6.93 22.53
CA ALA A 432 -4.78 -6.41 23.33
C ALA A 432 -4.42 -6.29 24.81
N GLU A 433 -3.77 -7.31 25.39
CA GLU A 433 -3.34 -7.32 26.77
C GLU A 433 -2.33 -6.20 27.03
N ASP A 434 -1.32 -6.09 26.17
CA ASP A 434 -0.26 -5.08 26.30
C ASP A 434 -0.81 -3.66 26.21
N LEU A 435 -1.62 -3.37 25.19
CA LEU A 435 -2.20 -2.03 24.98
C LEU A 435 -3.20 -1.67 26.08
N ASN A 436 -4.05 -2.62 26.51
CA ASN A 436 -4.99 -2.40 27.60
C ASN A 436 -4.26 -2.15 28.93
N GLY A 437 -3.16 -2.87 29.20
CA GLY A 437 -2.35 -2.69 30.39
C GLY A 437 -1.72 -1.30 30.46
N VAL A 438 -1.13 -0.85 29.33
CA VAL A 438 -0.61 0.53 29.22
C VAL A 438 -1.70 1.56 29.48
N TYR A 439 -2.84 1.43 28.81
CA TYR A 439 -3.93 2.40 28.96
C TYR A 439 -4.53 2.42 30.38
N ALA A 440 -4.73 1.25 30.97
CA ALA A 440 -5.23 1.13 32.34
C ALA A 440 -4.30 1.83 33.34
N TYR A 441 -2.98 1.63 33.21
CA TYR A 441 -1.98 2.31 34.03
C TYR A 441 -2.05 3.84 33.86
N LEU A 442 -2.10 4.34 32.61
CA LEU A 442 -2.18 5.78 32.34
C LEU A 442 -3.44 6.42 32.94
N VAL A 443 -4.58 5.72 32.89
CA VAL A 443 -5.84 6.18 33.50
C VAL A 443 -5.74 6.18 35.03
N GLN A 444 -5.21 5.09 35.62
CA GLN A 444 -5.06 4.96 37.08
C GLN A 444 -4.19 6.06 37.66
N GLU A 445 -3.11 6.42 36.99
CA GLU A 445 -2.15 7.45 37.44
C GLU A 445 -2.55 8.87 36.99
N GLY A 446 -3.68 9.02 36.25
CA GLY A 446 -4.14 10.33 35.77
C GLY A 446 -3.26 10.98 34.71
N LEU A 447 -2.50 10.18 33.95
CA LEU A 447 -1.49 10.65 33.00
C LEU A 447 -2.05 10.91 31.59
N THR A 448 -3.28 10.55 31.32
CA THR A 448 -3.90 10.65 29.97
C THR A 448 -4.05 12.09 29.45
N GLY A 449 -3.96 13.10 30.33
CA GLY A 449 -3.99 14.53 29.96
C GLY A 449 -2.63 15.12 29.61
N LEU A 450 -1.54 14.37 29.76
CA LEU A 450 -0.19 14.82 29.48
C LEU A 450 0.16 14.54 27.99
N PRO A 451 1.11 15.32 27.41
CA PRO A 451 1.68 14.98 26.12
C PRO A 451 2.37 13.62 26.14
N LEU A 452 2.45 12.96 25.01
CA LEU A 452 3.08 11.65 24.86
C LEU A 452 4.27 11.70 23.89
N VAL A 453 5.41 11.18 24.30
CA VAL A 453 6.54 10.86 23.44
C VAL A 453 6.59 9.34 23.27
N THR A 454 6.59 8.87 22.05
CA THR A 454 6.73 7.45 21.71
C THR A 454 8.08 7.18 21.06
N TYR A 455 8.68 6.03 21.35
CA TYR A 455 9.95 5.62 20.77
C TYR A 455 10.00 4.10 20.59
N GLY A 456 10.64 3.59 19.54
CA GLY A 456 10.71 2.16 19.24
C GLY A 456 9.62 1.69 18.26
N ASP A 457 9.44 2.40 17.15
CA ASP A 457 8.55 2.02 16.04
C ASP A 457 7.04 1.92 16.42
N ALA A 458 6.60 2.76 17.38
CA ALA A 458 5.21 2.79 17.84
C ALA A 458 4.53 4.18 17.77
N PRO A 459 4.66 4.92 16.66
CA PRO A 459 4.16 6.29 16.52
C PRO A 459 2.64 6.42 16.68
N GLY A 460 1.90 5.33 16.47
CA GLY A 460 0.44 5.31 16.52
C GLY A 460 -0.14 5.38 17.94
N LEU A 461 0.67 5.19 18.97
CA LEU A 461 0.16 5.16 20.34
C LEU A 461 -0.51 6.47 20.77
N SER A 462 0.02 7.63 20.39
CA SER A 462 -0.61 8.91 20.71
C SER A 462 -2.02 9.03 20.14
N TYR A 463 -2.23 8.55 18.92
CA TYR A 463 -3.56 8.46 18.31
C TYR A 463 -4.46 7.46 19.04
N LEU A 464 -3.99 6.24 19.27
CA LEU A 464 -4.77 5.16 19.89
C LEU A 464 -5.19 5.49 21.31
N LEU A 465 -4.27 6.08 22.09
CA LEU A 465 -4.50 6.49 23.48
C LEU A 465 -5.24 7.83 23.60
N GLY A 466 -5.40 8.58 22.50
CA GLY A 466 -6.03 9.88 22.49
C GLY A 466 -5.20 10.98 23.18
N MET A 467 -3.88 10.82 23.21
CA MET A 467 -2.94 11.75 23.86
C MET A 467 -2.27 12.66 22.81
N GLU A 468 -2.03 13.92 23.18
CA GLU A 468 -1.33 14.87 22.31
C GLU A 468 0.15 14.50 22.14
N PRO A 469 0.74 14.61 20.94
CA PRO A 469 2.16 14.37 20.75
C PRO A 469 3.04 15.37 21.53
N GLY A 470 4.04 14.87 22.26
CA GLY A 470 5.01 15.68 22.99
C GLY A 470 6.08 16.32 22.10
N LEU A 471 6.32 15.77 20.90
CA LEU A 471 7.28 16.26 19.91
C LEU A 471 6.57 16.73 18.63
N SER A 472 7.32 17.31 17.72
CA SER A 472 6.81 17.71 16.39
C SER A 472 6.39 16.52 15.55
N THR A 473 6.97 15.35 15.81
CA THR A 473 6.61 14.07 15.19
C THR A 473 6.24 13.05 16.26
N THR A 474 5.35 12.11 15.93
CA THR A 474 5.09 10.92 16.75
C THR A 474 6.07 9.78 16.45
N TRP A 475 6.96 9.95 15.46
CA TRP A 475 7.94 8.94 15.06
C TRP A 475 9.39 9.49 15.11
N PRO A 476 9.91 9.79 16.29
CA PRO A 476 11.22 10.42 16.42
C PRO A 476 12.40 9.50 16.06
N ASP A 477 12.24 8.19 16.20
CA ASP A 477 13.23 7.17 15.84
C ASP A 477 13.33 6.93 14.31
N LEU A 478 12.37 7.41 13.51
CA LEU A 478 12.43 7.27 12.05
C LEU A 478 13.73 7.88 11.49
N ALA A 479 14.45 7.14 10.64
CA ALA A 479 15.74 7.54 10.08
C ALA A 479 15.72 8.92 9.40
N SER A 480 14.58 9.29 8.80
CA SER A 480 14.36 10.59 8.16
C SER A 480 14.09 11.76 9.11
N PHE A 481 13.88 11.53 10.40
CA PHE A 481 13.81 12.60 11.39
C PHE A 481 15.24 12.93 11.87
N PRO A 482 15.74 14.16 11.70
CA PRO A 482 17.13 14.50 12.01
C PRO A 482 17.44 14.38 13.50
N GLU A 483 18.62 13.85 13.83
CA GLU A 483 19.08 13.69 15.20
C GLU A 483 19.20 15.04 15.95
N ASP A 484 19.69 16.08 15.27
CA ASP A 484 19.82 17.43 15.82
C ASP A 484 18.47 18.10 16.10
N ALA A 485 17.43 17.79 15.31
CA ALA A 485 16.07 18.23 15.59
C ALA A 485 15.52 17.52 16.82
N PHE A 486 15.73 16.21 16.94
CA PHE A 486 15.33 15.43 18.10
C PHE A 486 16.01 15.94 19.38
N CYS A 487 17.34 16.19 19.33
CA CYS A 487 18.07 16.76 20.46
C CYS A 487 17.51 18.12 20.90
N ARG A 488 17.24 19.02 19.96
CA ARG A 488 16.69 20.34 20.27
C ARG A 488 15.33 20.27 20.92
N GLU A 489 14.42 19.45 20.38
CA GLU A 489 13.06 19.31 20.92
C GLU A 489 13.09 18.72 22.34
N LEU A 490 13.95 17.72 22.62
CA LEU A 490 14.12 17.19 23.98
C LEU A 490 14.75 18.22 24.94
N GLN A 491 15.71 19.04 24.47
CA GLN A 491 16.29 20.11 25.29
C GLN A 491 15.26 21.18 25.65
N GLU A 492 14.38 21.55 24.70
CA GLU A 492 13.27 22.48 24.95
C GLU A 492 12.31 21.91 26.01
N LEU A 493 11.96 20.62 25.93
CA LEU A 493 11.15 19.94 26.94
C LEU A 493 11.87 19.89 28.30
N GLY A 494 13.16 19.56 28.34
CA GLY A 494 13.98 19.56 29.57
C GLY A 494 14.09 20.94 30.20
N GLY A 495 14.17 22.00 29.40
CA GLY A 495 14.14 23.39 29.87
C GLY A 495 12.85 23.75 30.64
N VAL A 496 11.72 23.17 30.24
CA VAL A 496 10.43 23.31 30.95
C VAL A 496 10.49 22.62 32.34
N ALA A 497 11.15 21.48 32.44
CA ALA A 497 11.37 20.78 33.70
C ALA A 497 12.20 21.63 34.69
N LEU A 498 13.30 22.18 34.22
CA LEU A 498 14.20 23.02 35.03
C LEU A 498 13.55 24.33 35.50
N ALA A 499 12.53 24.82 34.75
CA ALA A 499 11.73 25.97 35.15
C ALA A 499 10.66 25.68 36.24
N GLY A 500 10.65 24.47 36.81
CA GLY A 500 9.73 24.08 37.88
C GLY A 500 8.34 23.62 37.41
N HIS A 501 8.19 23.31 36.14
CA HIS A 501 6.94 22.80 35.55
C HIS A 501 7.05 21.31 35.20
N GLY A 502 7.68 20.52 36.03
CA GLY A 502 7.87 19.09 35.84
C GLY A 502 6.56 18.29 35.74
N ASP A 503 5.47 18.82 36.27
CA ASP A 503 4.11 18.31 36.19
C ASP A 503 3.51 18.34 34.76
N ARG A 504 4.15 19.07 33.84
CA ARG A 504 3.75 19.20 32.43
C ARG A 504 4.63 18.43 31.46
N LEU A 505 5.63 17.72 31.97
CA LEU A 505 6.49 16.91 31.09
C LEU A 505 5.72 15.76 30.48
N PRO A 506 6.08 15.36 29.22
CA PRO A 506 5.40 14.28 28.53
C PRO A 506 5.59 12.95 29.25
N VAL A 507 4.62 12.08 29.13
CA VAL A 507 4.83 10.64 29.37
C VAL A 507 5.67 10.10 28.21
N VAL A 508 6.62 9.22 28.51
CA VAL A 508 7.43 8.57 27.46
C VAL A 508 7.09 7.09 27.43
N ILE A 509 6.71 6.58 26.27
CA ILE A 509 6.44 5.14 26.06
C ILE A 509 7.48 4.59 25.09
N LEU A 510 8.23 3.60 25.56
CA LEU A 510 9.19 2.84 24.76
C LEU A 510 8.53 1.54 24.33
N HIS A 511 8.57 1.26 23.05
CA HIS A 511 8.16 -0.04 22.51
C HIS A 511 9.39 -0.93 22.34
N THR A 512 9.30 -2.15 22.82
CA THR A 512 10.36 -3.16 22.79
C THR A 512 9.88 -4.37 22.01
N ASP A 513 10.68 -4.81 21.03
CA ASP A 513 10.44 -6.00 20.24
C ASP A 513 11.76 -6.74 19.95
N GLU A 514 11.77 -7.69 18.99
CA GLU A 514 12.99 -8.43 18.63
C GLU A 514 14.10 -7.52 18.06
N ASP A 515 13.72 -6.40 17.41
CA ASP A 515 14.64 -5.46 16.75
C ASP A 515 14.98 -4.25 17.63
N HIS A 516 14.12 -3.92 18.61
CA HIS A 516 14.20 -2.74 19.47
C HIS A 516 14.19 -3.14 20.93
N ALA A 517 15.35 -3.17 21.53
CA ALA A 517 15.55 -3.51 22.94
C ALA A 517 15.82 -2.24 23.75
N TYR A 518 14.79 -1.74 24.48
CA TYR A 518 14.86 -0.49 25.23
C TYR A 518 14.54 -0.65 26.71
N ARG A 519 14.69 -1.86 27.27
CA ARG A 519 14.65 -2.05 28.74
C ARG A 519 15.81 -1.32 29.38
N ASP A 520 15.69 -0.97 30.64
CA ASP A 520 16.67 -0.13 31.35
C ASP A 520 18.11 -0.62 31.21
N GLU A 521 18.36 -1.92 31.34
CA GLU A 521 19.69 -2.52 31.16
C GLU A 521 20.20 -2.44 29.72
N GLU A 522 19.31 -2.67 28.75
CA GLU A 522 19.61 -2.66 27.32
C GLU A 522 19.85 -1.22 26.84
N LEU A 523 18.98 -0.29 27.24
CA LEU A 523 19.11 1.12 26.94
C LEU A 523 20.43 1.68 27.52
N ALA A 524 20.80 1.26 28.75
CA ALA A 524 22.06 1.65 29.37
C ALA A 524 23.30 1.09 28.62
N ALA A 525 23.16 -0.05 27.95
CA ALA A 525 24.25 -0.69 27.21
C ALA A 525 24.51 -0.10 25.82
N LEU A 526 23.59 0.72 25.27
CA LEU A 526 23.73 1.33 23.94
C LEU A 526 24.93 2.27 23.87
N LYS A 527 25.73 2.10 22.82
CA LYS A 527 26.97 2.87 22.60
C LYS A 527 26.86 3.93 21.48
N GLY A 528 25.72 4.02 20.79
CA GLY A 528 25.47 5.02 19.76
C GLY A 528 26.23 4.78 18.44
N GLY A 529 26.40 3.53 18.03
CA GLY A 529 27.10 3.18 16.78
C GLY A 529 26.31 3.56 15.52
N ARG A 530 25.02 3.23 15.47
CA ARG A 530 24.11 3.59 14.37
C ARG A 530 23.32 4.86 14.72
N GLN A 531 22.72 5.50 13.73
CA GLN A 531 21.91 6.72 13.93
C GLN A 531 20.73 6.47 14.87
N GLU A 532 20.05 5.34 14.75
CA GLU A 532 18.96 4.94 15.63
C GLU A 532 19.44 4.75 17.07
N GLU A 533 20.59 4.10 17.25
CA GLU A 533 21.23 3.95 18.57
C GLU A 533 21.63 5.30 19.18
N ARG A 534 22.12 6.25 18.35
CA ARG A 534 22.48 7.61 18.85
C ARG A 534 21.27 8.35 19.38
N LYS A 535 20.15 8.32 18.66
CA LYS A 535 18.89 8.91 19.13
C LYS A 535 18.39 8.25 20.44
N ALA A 536 18.50 6.93 20.55
CA ALA A 536 18.16 6.21 21.77
C ALA A 536 19.05 6.64 22.96
N VAL A 537 20.35 6.87 22.72
CA VAL A 537 21.28 7.41 23.73
C VAL A 537 20.87 8.83 24.14
N VAL A 538 20.50 9.67 23.19
CA VAL A 538 20.01 11.03 23.46
C VAL A 538 18.74 10.98 24.32
N LEU A 539 17.79 10.11 23.98
CA LEU A 539 16.58 9.92 24.78
C LEU A 539 16.90 9.43 26.20
N ARG A 540 17.79 8.45 26.34
CA ARG A 540 18.23 7.97 27.65
C ARG A 540 18.78 9.10 28.52
N ASN A 541 19.70 9.90 27.97
CA ASN A 541 20.30 11.02 28.72
C ASN A 541 19.22 12.02 29.17
N TYR A 542 18.26 12.32 28.29
CA TYR A 542 17.12 13.17 28.64
C TYR A 542 16.27 12.58 29.79
N LEU A 543 15.98 11.28 29.73
CA LEU A 543 15.20 10.60 30.78
C LEU A 543 15.93 10.64 32.15
N GLU A 544 17.25 10.40 32.14
CA GLU A 544 18.09 10.45 33.35
C GLU A 544 18.18 11.88 33.92
N GLU A 545 18.46 12.88 33.07
CA GLU A 545 18.58 14.28 33.45
C GLU A 545 17.28 14.87 34.03
N CYS A 546 16.14 14.46 33.48
CA CYS A 546 14.83 14.91 33.94
C CYS A 546 14.27 14.07 35.09
N GLY A 547 14.94 12.99 35.50
CA GLY A 547 14.53 12.14 36.63
C GLY A 547 13.33 11.25 36.34
N TYR A 548 13.20 10.74 35.11
CA TYR A 548 12.15 9.78 34.77
C TYR A 548 12.39 8.43 35.43
N GLU A 549 11.30 7.80 35.88
CA GLU A 549 11.30 6.44 36.41
C GLU A 549 10.38 5.52 35.59
N THR A 550 10.65 4.22 35.62
CA THR A 550 9.73 3.23 35.05
C THR A 550 8.52 3.10 35.97
N GLY A 551 7.37 3.58 35.49
CA GLY A 551 6.12 3.48 36.21
C GLY A 551 5.35 2.20 35.90
N TYR A 552 5.44 1.70 34.64
CA TYR A 552 4.79 0.48 34.20
C TYR A 552 5.63 -0.21 33.12
N GLN A 553 5.57 -1.53 33.10
CA GLN A 553 6.24 -2.34 32.10
C GLN A 553 5.45 -3.63 31.84
N ASN A 554 5.31 -4.00 30.58
CA ASN A 554 4.85 -5.32 30.15
C ASN A 554 5.80 -5.93 29.12
N GLU A 555 5.34 -6.87 28.29
CA GLU A 555 6.20 -7.57 27.34
C GLU A 555 6.76 -6.63 26.27
N HIS A 556 5.92 -5.73 25.72
CA HIS A 556 6.29 -4.88 24.57
C HIS A 556 6.38 -3.38 24.90
N TYR A 557 5.90 -2.93 26.06
CA TYR A 557 5.89 -1.50 26.37
C TYR A 557 6.47 -1.18 27.75
N ILE A 558 7.20 -0.06 27.81
CA ILE A 558 7.74 0.52 29.04
C ILE A 558 7.23 1.95 29.12
N VAL A 559 6.53 2.29 30.19
CA VAL A 559 6.03 3.64 30.46
C VAL A 559 6.96 4.34 31.44
N LYS A 560 7.58 5.43 31.01
CA LYS A 560 8.43 6.30 31.80
C LYS A 560 7.65 7.54 32.21
N ARG A 561 7.71 7.88 33.45
CA ARG A 561 7.07 9.08 34.02
C ARG A 561 7.97 9.79 35.04
N ILE A 562 7.67 11.02 35.35
CA ILE A 562 8.25 11.70 36.48
C ILE A 562 7.47 11.29 37.74
N PRO A 563 8.14 10.92 38.84
CA PRO A 563 7.47 10.66 40.12
C PRO A 563 6.63 11.85 40.55
N ALA A 564 5.42 11.61 41.06
CA ALA A 564 4.65 12.68 41.71
C ALA A 564 5.49 13.25 42.86
N ALA A 565 5.63 14.57 42.89
CA ALA A 565 6.25 15.23 44.02
C ALA A 565 5.45 14.85 45.28
N GLY A 566 6.08 14.09 46.21
CA GLY A 566 5.46 13.57 47.44
C GLY A 566 5.03 14.66 48.40
#